data_61cae383d32d6c74fbd482bae5e70d2d
#
_entry.id   61cae383d32d6c74fbd482bae5e70d2d
#
_cell.length_a   1.000
_cell.length_b   1.000
_cell.length_c   1.000
_cell.angle_alpha   90.00
_cell.angle_beta   90.00
_cell.angle_gamma   90.00
#
_symmetry.space_group_name_H-M   'P 1'
#
loop_
_entity.id
_entity.type
_entity.pdbx_description
1 polymer ?
#
loop_
_entity_poly.entity_id
_entity_poly.type
_entity_poly.pdbx_seq_one_letter_code
_entity_poly.pdbx_strand_id
1 'polypeptide(L)'
;MKLSKRLLNCAQFTVGFNRLADIGTDHAHLPIHCVKEGFVSSAMAIDNKEGPFVIAFSNVKKQNLDSKITVIKGDGLDKIDENVDVVVISGMGGSLISRILMKNDLKNVKRFILQPNNDTEAVRRSLKRIGFKIIDEIVLLDSSKIY
;
A
#
# COMPACT_ATOMS: atom_id res chain seq x y z
N MET A 1 5.12 -4.60 -17.25
CA MET A 1 5.87 -4.75 -15.97
C MET A 1 5.17 -5.81 -15.13
N LYS A 2 5.89 -6.84 -14.69
CA LYS A 2 5.30 -7.98 -13.97
C LYS A 2 5.53 -7.78 -12.46
N LEU A 3 4.44 -7.75 -11.67
CA LEU A 3 4.54 -7.75 -10.21
C LEU A 3 5.06 -9.09 -9.69
N SER A 4 5.77 -9.08 -8.56
CA SER A 4 6.08 -10.30 -7.80
C SER A 4 4.79 -10.96 -7.29
N LYS A 5 4.86 -12.25 -6.95
CA LYS A 5 3.70 -12.96 -6.36
C LYS A 5 3.17 -12.24 -5.12
N ARG A 6 4.07 -11.75 -4.28
CA ARG A 6 3.76 -10.99 -3.06
C ARG A 6 2.92 -9.75 -3.38
N LEU A 7 3.37 -8.91 -4.30
CA LEU A 7 2.63 -7.71 -4.69
C LEU A 7 1.33 -8.00 -5.44
N LEU A 8 1.29 -9.07 -6.26
CA LEU A 8 0.05 -9.50 -6.90
C LEU A 8 -1.03 -9.89 -5.88
N ASN A 9 -0.65 -10.61 -4.82
CA ASN A 9 -1.60 -10.93 -3.75
C ASN A 9 -2.07 -9.67 -3.00
N CYS A 10 -1.17 -8.73 -2.70
CA CYS A 10 -1.60 -7.44 -2.15
C CYS A 10 -2.59 -6.72 -3.07
N ALA A 11 -2.32 -6.69 -4.38
CA ALA A 11 -3.21 -6.06 -5.36
C ALA A 11 -4.59 -6.72 -5.40
N GLN A 12 -4.69 -8.05 -5.32
CA GLN A 12 -5.97 -8.76 -5.33
C GLN A 12 -6.90 -8.34 -4.18
N PHE A 13 -6.33 -8.05 -3.01
CA PHE A 13 -7.11 -7.58 -1.86
C PHE A 13 -7.66 -6.16 -2.03
N THR A 14 -7.23 -5.40 -3.06
CA THR A 14 -7.76 -4.06 -3.36
C THR A 14 -9.00 -4.07 -4.24
N VAL A 15 -9.37 -5.21 -4.81
CA VAL A 15 -10.51 -5.33 -5.73
C VAL A 15 -11.82 -4.87 -5.07
N GLY A 16 -12.52 -3.98 -5.75
CA GLY A 16 -13.82 -3.47 -5.30
C GLY A 16 -13.76 -2.20 -4.44
N PHE A 17 -12.57 -1.70 -4.14
CA PHE A 17 -12.38 -0.38 -3.52
C PHE A 17 -12.26 0.71 -4.58
N ASN A 18 -12.47 1.95 -4.16
CA ASN A 18 -12.48 3.08 -5.09
C ASN A 18 -11.11 3.75 -5.20
N ARG A 19 -10.49 4.09 -4.08
CA ARG A 19 -9.23 4.83 -4.05
C ARG A 19 -8.21 4.19 -3.13
N LEU A 20 -7.11 3.75 -3.73
CA LEU A 20 -5.97 3.11 -3.06
C LEU A 20 -4.96 4.15 -2.59
N ALA A 21 -4.38 3.97 -1.40
CA ALA A 21 -3.09 4.55 -1.06
C ALA A 21 -2.04 3.45 -0.87
N ASP A 22 -0.94 3.54 -1.59
CA ASP A 22 0.22 2.64 -1.49
C ASP A 22 1.37 3.36 -0.77
N ILE A 23 1.66 2.93 0.45
CA ILE A 23 2.62 3.57 1.35
C ILE A 23 3.99 2.89 1.23
N GLY A 24 5.01 3.69 0.95
CA GLY A 24 6.32 3.17 0.56
C GLY A 24 6.27 2.55 -0.82
N THR A 25 5.65 3.29 -1.74
CA THR A 25 5.29 2.80 -3.08
C THR A 25 6.49 2.41 -3.93
N ASP A 26 7.69 2.89 -3.58
CA ASP A 26 8.95 2.67 -4.29
C ASP A 26 8.84 3.13 -5.76
N HIS A 27 8.50 2.25 -6.67
CA HIS A 27 8.41 2.53 -8.11
C HIS A 27 6.97 2.67 -8.64
N ALA A 28 5.97 2.74 -7.77
CA ALA A 28 4.52 2.79 -8.09
C ALA A 28 4.01 1.58 -8.89
N HIS A 29 4.68 0.45 -8.80
CA HIS A 29 4.29 -0.75 -9.57
C HIS A 29 2.92 -1.28 -9.18
N LEU A 30 2.62 -1.32 -7.88
CA LEU A 30 1.34 -1.82 -7.37
C LEU A 30 0.18 -0.89 -7.74
N PRO A 31 0.21 0.42 -7.47
CA PRO A 31 -0.91 1.29 -7.85
C PRO A 31 -1.12 1.37 -9.37
N ILE A 32 -0.06 1.34 -10.18
CA ILE A 32 -0.18 1.27 -11.65
C ILE A 32 -0.93 0.00 -12.06
N HIS A 33 -0.56 -1.15 -11.51
CA HIS A 33 -1.25 -2.42 -11.78
C HIS A 33 -2.72 -2.35 -11.39
N CYS A 34 -3.03 -1.95 -10.15
CA CYS A 34 -4.39 -1.90 -9.64
C CYS A 34 -5.31 -0.99 -10.47
N VAL A 35 -4.82 0.16 -10.94
CA VAL A 35 -5.59 1.07 -11.79
C VAL A 35 -5.75 0.52 -13.20
N LYS A 36 -4.72 -0.10 -13.78
CA LYS A 36 -4.79 -0.69 -15.14
C LYS A 36 -5.73 -1.87 -15.21
N GLU A 37 -5.71 -2.73 -14.22
CA GLU A 37 -6.59 -3.90 -14.15
C GLU A 37 -8.03 -3.55 -13.70
N GLY A 38 -8.28 -2.28 -13.35
CA GLY A 38 -9.60 -1.85 -12.88
C GLY A 38 -9.96 -2.34 -11.46
N PHE A 39 -8.96 -2.71 -10.67
CA PHE A 39 -9.17 -3.12 -9.27
C PHE A 39 -9.63 -1.94 -8.41
N VAL A 40 -9.09 -0.75 -8.70
CA VAL A 40 -9.49 0.54 -8.13
C VAL A 40 -9.63 1.59 -9.22
N SER A 41 -10.41 2.64 -8.95
CA SER A 41 -10.63 3.74 -9.92
C SER A 41 -9.45 4.71 -9.96
N SER A 42 -8.81 4.92 -8.82
CA SER A 42 -7.68 5.86 -8.66
C SER A 42 -6.75 5.46 -7.53
N ALA A 43 -5.57 6.06 -7.46
CA ALA A 43 -4.61 5.75 -6.42
C ALA A 43 -3.75 6.95 -6.02
N MET A 44 -3.18 6.85 -4.81
CA MET A 44 -2.07 7.66 -4.32
C MET A 44 -0.84 6.75 -4.15
N ALA A 45 0.28 7.14 -4.73
CA ALA A 45 1.56 6.49 -4.58
C ALA A 45 2.46 7.37 -3.70
N ILE A 46 2.75 6.92 -2.48
CA ILE A 46 3.41 7.75 -1.47
C ILE A 46 4.75 7.14 -1.08
N ASP A 47 5.81 7.95 -1.13
CA ASP A 47 7.14 7.56 -0.63
C ASP A 47 7.80 8.75 0.07
N ASN A 48 8.58 8.49 1.12
CA ASN A 48 9.28 9.54 1.86
C ASN A 48 10.67 9.85 1.31
N LYS A 49 11.20 9.01 0.42
CA LYS A 49 12.53 9.15 -0.17
C LYS A 49 12.45 9.79 -1.56
N GLU A 50 13.39 10.71 -1.84
CA GLU A 50 13.44 11.43 -3.13
C GLU A 50 13.58 10.49 -4.32
N GLY A 51 14.52 9.55 -4.28
CA GLY A 51 14.79 8.63 -5.39
C GLY A 51 13.56 7.81 -5.79
N PRO A 52 12.95 7.04 -4.90
CA PRO A 52 11.70 6.32 -5.15
C PRO A 52 10.56 7.23 -5.65
N PHE A 53 10.37 8.40 -5.04
CA PHE A 53 9.37 9.37 -5.49
C PHE A 53 9.56 9.76 -6.97
N VAL A 54 10.78 10.12 -7.37
CA VAL A 54 11.09 10.51 -8.76
C VAL A 54 10.84 9.36 -9.73
N ILE A 55 11.23 8.13 -9.36
CA ILE A 55 11.00 6.94 -10.18
C ILE A 55 9.51 6.64 -10.31
N ALA A 56 8.78 6.67 -9.21
CA ALA A 56 7.32 6.48 -9.20
C ALA A 56 6.62 7.48 -10.11
N PHE A 57 6.95 8.75 -10.00
CA PHE A 57 6.41 9.82 -10.84
C PHE A 57 6.68 9.59 -12.34
N SER A 58 7.92 9.23 -12.69
CA SER A 58 8.30 8.90 -14.07
C SER A 58 7.50 7.70 -14.59
N ASN A 59 7.36 6.64 -13.78
CA ASN A 59 6.64 5.43 -14.18
C ASN A 59 5.15 5.70 -14.41
N VAL A 60 4.50 6.46 -13.54
CA VAL A 60 3.08 6.84 -13.70
C VAL A 60 2.89 7.63 -14.99
N LYS A 61 3.74 8.63 -15.27
CA LYS A 61 3.71 9.40 -16.52
C LYS A 61 3.92 8.54 -17.77
N LYS A 62 4.91 7.64 -17.76
CA LYS A 62 5.17 6.72 -18.88
C LYS A 62 3.97 5.81 -19.20
N GLN A 63 3.11 5.55 -18.23
CA GLN A 63 1.89 4.75 -18.42
C GLN A 63 0.65 5.60 -18.73
N ASN A 64 0.78 6.94 -18.84
CA ASN A 64 -0.32 7.89 -19.05
C ASN A 64 -1.42 7.76 -17.96
N LEU A 65 -1.02 7.59 -16.71
CA LEU A 65 -1.91 7.40 -15.57
C LEU A 65 -1.90 8.58 -14.58
N ASP A 66 -1.27 9.70 -14.93
CA ASP A 66 -1.14 10.88 -14.07
C ASP A 66 -2.49 11.56 -13.74
N SER A 67 -3.53 11.32 -14.55
CA SER A 67 -4.90 11.72 -14.21
C SER A 67 -5.60 10.84 -13.17
N LYS A 68 -5.09 9.62 -12.94
CA LYS A 68 -5.69 8.63 -12.02
C LYS A 68 -4.82 8.30 -10.82
N ILE A 69 -3.51 8.50 -10.92
CA ILE A 69 -2.54 8.20 -9.87
C ILE A 69 -1.81 9.47 -9.47
N THR A 70 -2.01 9.91 -8.24
CA THR A 70 -1.28 11.03 -7.64
C THR A 70 -0.02 10.50 -6.95
N VAL A 71 1.16 10.96 -7.37
CA VAL A 71 2.42 10.60 -6.71
C VAL A 71 2.79 11.70 -5.73
N ILE A 72 3.05 11.33 -4.48
CA ILE A 72 3.31 12.29 -3.39
C ILE A 72 4.56 11.88 -2.62
N LYS A 73 5.40 12.87 -2.32
CA LYS A 73 6.45 12.72 -1.33
C LYS A 73 5.87 12.96 0.06
N GLY A 74 5.82 11.93 0.88
CA GLY A 74 5.20 11.99 2.21
C GLY A 74 5.63 10.85 3.13
N ASP A 75 5.39 11.02 4.42
CA ASP A 75 5.71 10.02 5.44
C ASP A 75 4.46 9.29 5.91
N GLY A 76 4.44 7.98 5.69
CA GLY A 76 3.33 7.13 6.12
C GLY A 76 1.98 7.60 5.58
N LEU A 77 1.01 7.75 6.46
CA LEU A 77 -0.38 8.11 6.15
C LEU A 77 -0.64 9.63 6.22
N ASP A 78 0.36 10.44 6.51
CA ASP A 78 0.18 11.89 6.78
C ASP A 78 -0.40 12.65 5.57
N LYS A 79 -0.26 12.11 4.36
CA LYS A 79 -0.66 12.75 3.11
C LYS A 79 -1.83 12.08 2.38
N ILE A 80 -2.43 11.05 2.97
CA ILE A 80 -3.62 10.45 2.33
C ILE A 80 -4.79 11.43 2.38
N ASP A 81 -5.56 11.46 1.30
CA ASP A 81 -6.78 12.26 1.25
C ASP A 81 -8.00 11.51 1.82
N GLU A 82 -9.09 12.23 2.06
CA GLU A 82 -10.31 11.72 2.65
C GLU A 82 -11.05 10.68 1.80
N ASN A 83 -10.72 10.58 0.51
CA ASN A 83 -11.35 9.64 -0.42
C ASN A 83 -10.67 8.27 -0.43
N VAL A 84 -9.53 8.11 0.24
CA VAL A 84 -8.83 6.83 0.36
C VAL A 84 -9.66 5.88 1.21
N ASP A 85 -10.05 4.76 0.64
CA ASP A 85 -10.83 3.71 1.29
C ASP A 85 -10.07 2.40 1.48
N VAL A 86 -8.96 2.20 0.78
CA VAL A 86 -8.05 1.07 0.97
C VAL A 86 -6.59 1.52 1.02
N VAL A 87 -5.82 0.98 1.96
CA VAL A 87 -4.40 1.28 2.13
C VAL A 87 -3.58 0.00 2.02
N VAL A 88 -2.51 0.04 1.23
CA VAL A 88 -1.49 -1.01 1.19
C VAL A 88 -0.21 -0.50 1.85
N ILE A 89 0.37 -1.30 2.73
CA ILE A 89 1.72 -1.09 3.28
C ILE A 89 2.46 -2.42 3.16
N SER A 90 3.38 -2.52 2.22
CA SER A 90 4.08 -3.78 1.93
C SER A 90 5.59 -3.62 1.88
N GLY A 91 6.30 -4.71 2.21
CA GLY A 91 7.76 -4.76 2.12
C GLY A 91 8.50 -4.01 3.24
N MET A 92 7.83 -3.73 4.34
CA MET A 92 8.40 -3.05 5.51
C MET A 92 8.48 -3.99 6.71
N GLY A 93 9.33 -3.66 7.69
CA GLY A 93 9.32 -4.34 8.99
C GLY A 93 8.05 -4.04 9.78
N GLY A 94 7.59 -5.02 10.56
CA GLY A 94 6.34 -4.90 11.33
C GLY A 94 6.36 -3.74 12.34
N SER A 95 7.50 -3.44 12.95
CA SER A 95 7.66 -2.27 13.85
C SER A 95 7.42 -0.94 13.12
N LEU A 96 7.88 -0.81 11.87
CA LEU A 96 7.64 0.38 11.07
C LEU A 96 6.17 0.50 10.68
N ILE A 97 5.55 -0.60 10.21
CA ILE A 97 4.12 -0.64 9.90
C ILE A 97 3.29 -0.24 11.12
N SER A 98 3.60 -0.82 12.30
CA SER A 98 2.93 -0.50 13.55
C SER A 98 3.00 1.00 13.88
N ARG A 99 4.16 1.61 13.74
CA ARG A 99 4.36 3.04 13.97
C ARG A 99 3.54 3.90 13.00
N ILE A 100 3.47 3.51 11.72
CA ILE A 100 2.65 4.20 10.72
C ILE A 100 1.17 4.12 11.09
N LEU A 101 0.67 2.94 11.46
CA LEU A 101 -0.73 2.74 11.85
C LEU A 101 -1.13 3.54 13.07
N MET A 102 -0.26 3.62 14.09
CA MET A 102 -0.54 4.26 15.37
C MET A 102 -0.50 5.79 15.34
N LYS A 103 0.12 6.38 14.34
CA LYS A 103 0.38 7.83 14.27
C LYS A 103 -0.79 8.64 13.71
N ASN A 104 -1.74 8.03 13.02
CA ASN A 104 -2.66 8.73 12.13
C ASN A 104 -4.15 8.53 12.46
N ASP A 105 -4.96 9.51 12.05
CA ASP A 105 -6.42 9.38 12.00
C ASP A 105 -6.85 8.61 10.75
N LEU A 106 -7.53 7.50 10.94
CA LEU A 106 -7.85 6.52 9.90
C LEU A 106 -9.35 6.48 9.54
N LYS A 107 -10.10 7.56 9.78
CA LYS A 107 -11.56 7.61 9.75
C LYS A 107 -12.22 7.03 8.51
N ASN A 108 -11.63 7.25 7.33
CA ASN A 108 -12.24 6.85 6.06
C ASN A 108 -11.65 5.55 5.49
N VAL A 109 -10.57 5.05 6.06
CA VAL A 109 -9.96 3.79 5.61
C VAL A 109 -10.80 2.61 6.06
N LYS A 110 -11.29 1.84 5.09
CA LYS A 110 -12.13 0.65 5.32
C LYS A 110 -11.32 -0.63 5.38
N ARG A 111 -10.17 -0.68 4.68
CA ARG A 111 -9.30 -1.86 4.64
C ARG A 111 -7.84 -1.47 4.66
N PHE A 112 -7.07 -2.17 5.48
CA PHE A 112 -5.62 -2.24 5.40
C PHE A 112 -5.18 -3.57 4.80
N ILE A 113 -4.22 -3.53 3.89
CA ILE A 113 -3.53 -4.68 3.32
C ILE A 113 -2.08 -4.53 3.73
N LEU A 114 -1.64 -5.37 4.66
CA LEU A 114 -0.35 -5.23 5.31
C LEU A 114 0.52 -6.44 5.01
N GLN A 115 1.71 -6.20 4.51
CA GLN A 115 2.68 -7.25 4.29
C GLN A 115 3.98 -6.93 5.03
N PRO A 116 4.09 -7.32 6.30
CA PRO A 116 5.32 -7.17 7.08
C PRO A 116 6.37 -8.19 6.66
N ASN A 117 7.63 -7.77 6.60
CA ASN A 117 8.77 -8.68 6.36
C ASN A 117 9.21 -9.43 7.62
N ASN A 118 8.82 -8.93 8.79
CA ASN A 118 9.12 -9.48 10.12
C ASN A 118 8.15 -8.89 11.15
N ASP A 119 8.26 -9.34 12.42
CA ASP A 119 7.53 -8.78 13.57
C ASP A 119 6.02 -8.61 13.32
N THR A 120 5.38 -9.68 12.82
CA THR A 120 3.94 -9.71 12.54
C THR A 120 3.11 -9.49 13.81
N GLU A 121 3.64 -9.87 14.98
CA GLU A 121 2.96 -9.69 16.26
C GLU A 121 2.75 -8.20 16.59
N ALA A 122 3.75 -7.35 16.34
CA ALA A 122 3.61 -5.90 16.53
C ALA A 122 2.48 -5.32 15.66
N VAL A 123 2.37 -5.78 14.41
CA VAL A 123 1.29 -5.37 13.50
C VAL A 123 -0.08 -5.80 14.05
N ARG A 124 -0.23 -7.04 14.49
CA ARG A 124 -1.48 -7.56 15.09
C ARG A 124 -1.91 -6.75 16.31
N ARG A 125 -0.98 -6.43 17.20
CA ARG A 125 -1.24 -5.60 18.38
C ARG A 125 -1.70 -4.18 18.01
N SER A 126 -1.05 -3.57 17.00
CA SER A 126 -1.42 -2.24 16.52
C SER A 126 -2.82 -2.22 15.92
N LEU A 127 -3.16 -3.19 15.08
CA LEU A 127 -4.50 -3.32 14.49
C LEU A 127 -5.58 -3.41 15.58
N LYS A 128 -5.36 -4.22 16.61
CA LYS A 128 -6.29 -4.32 17.75
C LYS A 128 -6.47 -2.97 18.46
N ARG A 129 -5.39 -2.22 18.66
CA ARG A 129 -5.43 -0.92 19.34
C ARG A 129 -6.22 0.14 18.55
N ILE A 130 -6.09 0.13 17.22
CA ILE A 130 -6.81 1.09 16.35
C ILE A 130 -8.21 0.60 15.96
N GLY A 131 -8.67 -0.54 16.50
CA GLY A 131 -10.01 -1.06 16.29
C GLY A 131 -10.24 -1.80 14.98
N PHE A 132 -9.17 -2.24 14.30
CA PHE A 132 -9.27 -3.06 13.09
C PHE A 132 -9.20 -4.55 13.41
N LYS A 133 -10.02 -5.33 12.71
CA LYS A 133 -10.06 -6.79 12.79
C LYS A 133 -9.41 -7.42 11.58
N ILE A 134 -8.58 -8.44 11.78
CA ILE A 134 -8.06 -9.26 10.69
C ILE A 134 -9.18 -10.14 10.15
N ILE A 135 -9.44 -10.04 8.86
CA ILE A 135 -10.51 -10.79 8.18
C ILE A 135 -9.98 -11.88 7.27
N ASP A 136 -8.73 -11.77 6.84
CA ASP A 136 -8.08 -12.75 5.97
C ASP A 136 -6.55 -12.67 6.12
N GLU A 137 -5.88 -13.79 5.91
CA GLU A 137 -4.43 -13.90 5.92
C GLU A 137 -3.98 -14.97 4.94
N ILE A 138 -2.89 -14.70 4.24
CA ILE A 138 -2.24 -15.69 3.38
C ILE A 138 -0.75 -15.78 3.71
N VAL A 139 -0.21 -16.97 3.57
CA VAL A 139 1.23 -17.23 3.59
C VAL A 139 1.63 -17.68 2.20
N LEU A 140 2.65 -17.06 1.63
CA LEU A 140 3.09 -17.40 0.28
C LEU A 140 4.61 -17.49 0.17
N LEU A 141 5.06 -18.32 -0.76
CA LEU A 141 6.46 -18.41 -1.15
C LEU A 141 6.68 -17.58 -2.41
N ASP A 142 7.54 -16.59 -2.32
CA ASP A 142 7.98 -15.74 -3.43
C ASP A 142 9.49 -15.62 -3.44
N SER A 143 10.13 -16.01 -4.54
CA SER A 143 11.60 -15.95 -4.70
C SER A 143 12.39 -16.56 -3.53
N SER A 144 11.99 -17.76 -3.08
CA SER A 144 12.60 -18.51 -1.96
C SER A 144 12.42 -17.88 -0.57
N LYS A 145 11.57 -16.88 -0.44
CA LYS A 145 11.17 -16.27 0.85
C LYS A 145 9.70 -16.54 1.15
N ILE A 146 9.42 -16.76 2.42
CA ILE A 146 8.06 -16.88 2.93
C ILE A 146 7.62 -15.51 3.44
N TYR A 147 6.44 -15.11 3.03
CA TYR A 147 5.80 -13.85 3.41
C TYR A 147 4.44 -14.09 4.03
#